data_1d9c9b9e07978a5b0596a5cb35527e55
#
_entry.id   1d9c9b9e07978a5b0596a5cb35527e55
#
_cell.length_a   1.000
_cell.length_b   1.000
_cell.length_c   1.000
_cell.angle_alpha   90.00
_cell.angle_beta   90.00
_cell.angle_gamma   90.00
#
_symmetry.space_group_name_H-M   'P 1'
#
loop_
_entity.id
_entity.type
_entity.pdbx_description
1 polymer ?
#
loop_
_entity_poly.entity_id
_entity_poly.type
_entity_poly.pdbx_seq_one_letter_code
_entity_poly.pdbx_strand_id
1 'polypeptide(L)'
;MYAAMPDERFPIPAVDISKVNRRFYRQLVDDPTGERPGTIVVDTRRFYLYLIQPRGKAMRYGVGLGRAGFEWSGRGVIQWKQEWPTWTPPAEMIAREPELEKYSAENGGMAPGLNNPLGARALYIFQDGEDTLYRLHGTPEYWTIGKAVSSGCVRLMNQDIIDLYKRVSTPSPIIVRSGALTSV
;
A
#
# COMPACT_ATOMS: atom_id res chain seq x y z
N MET A 1 17.20 6.82 -5.03
CA MET A 1 15.76 6.60 -4.83
C MET A 1 15.49 5.35 -3.98
N TYR A 2 16.07 4.22 -4.35
CA TYR A 2 15.85 2.94 -3.66
C TYR A 2 17.06 2.45 -2.86
N ALA A 3 17.87 3.38 -2.42
CA ALA A 3 19.00 3.11 -1.53
C ALA A 3 18.53 2.60 -0.15
N ALA A 4 19.45 2.03 0.58
CA ALA A 4 19.22 1.66 1.97
C ALA A 4 18.78 2.87 2.80
N MET A 5 17.96 2.62 3.81
CA MET A 5 17.51 3.62 4.79
C MET A 5 17.93 3.16 6.19
N PRO A 6 19.20 3.40 6.56
CA PRO A 6 19.75 2.92 7.83
C PRO A 6 19.23 3.63 9.07
N ASP A 7 18.66 4.83 8.90
CA ASP A 7 18.18 5.66 10.00
C ASP A 7 16.73 5.36 10.42
N GLU A 8 16.06 4.46 9.70
CA GLU A 8 14.74 4.01 10.10
C GLU A 8 14.83 3.18 11.39
N ARG A 9 13.73 3.14 12.16
CA ARG A 9 13.65 2.36 13.40
C ARG A 9 14.12 0.91 13.19
N PHE A 10 13.77 0.32 12.06
CA PHE A 10 14.30 -0.95 11.57
C PHE A 10 15.01 -0.65 10.26
N PRO A 11 16.34 -0.71 10.19
CA PRO A 11 17.08 -0.36 8.99
C PRO A 11 16.61 -1.12 7.76
N ILE A 12 16.30 -0.38 6.70
CA ILE A 12 15.77 -0.93 5.46
C ILE A 12 16.92 -1.12 4.47
N PRO A 13 17.12 -2.34 3.95
CA PRO A 13 18.16 -2.57 2.93
C PRO A 13 17.79 -1.90 1.60
N ALA A 14 18.79 -1.65 0.77
CA ALA A 14 18.57 -1.18 -0.59
C ALA A 14 17.76 -2.19 -1.39
N VAL A 15 16.94 -1.70 -2.31
CA VAL A 15 16.24 -2.53 -3.27
C VAL A 15 17.21 -2.95 -4.37
N ASP A 16 17.21 -4.23 -4.73
CA ASP A 16 17.87 -4.69 -5.95
C ASP A 16 16.99 -4.31 -7.15
N ILE A 17 17.28 -3.13 -7.71
CA ILE A 17 16.50 -2.55 -8.79
C ILE A 17 16.48 -3.40 -10.06
N SER A 18 17.45 -4.31 -10.24
CA SER A 18 17.46 -5.22 -11.38
C SER A 18 16.29 -6.20 -11.37
N LYS A 19 15.69 -6.41 -10.20
CA LYS A 19 14.54 -7.32 -9.99
C LYS A 19 13.18 -6.63 -10.07
N VAL A 20 13.17 -5.33 -10.36
CA VAL A 20 11.93 -4.55 -10.47
C VAL A 20 11.89 -3.89 -11.85
N ASN A 21 10.79 -4.06 -12.56
CA ASN A 21 10.63 -3.41 -13.85
C ASN A 21 10.63 -1.88 -13.66
N ARG A 22 11.43 -1.18 -14.47
CA ARG A 22 11.62 0.28 -14.36
C ARG A 22 10.32 1.07 -14.41
N ARG A 23 9.30 0.57 -15.09
CA ARG A 23 7.98 1.22 -15.14
C ARG A 23 7.33 1.37 -13.77
N PHE A 24 7.72 0.55 -12.79
CA PHE A 24 7.20 0.60 -11.43
C PHE A 24 8.01 1.48 -10.48
N TYR A 25 9.08 2.10 -10.96
CA TYR A 25 9.80 3.07 -10.15
C TYR A 25 8.93 4.30 -9.92
N ARG A 26 9.04 4.86 -8.71
CA ARG A 26 8.37 6.12 -8.38
C ARG A 26 8.80 7.21 -9.34
N GLN A 27 7.85 7.89 -9.96
CA GLN A 27 8.13 8.97 -10.90
C GLN A 27 6.98 9.97 -10.98
N LEU A 28 7.33 11.22 -11.21
CA LEU A 28 6.35 12.26 -11.48
C LEU A 28 5.88 12.11 -12.93
N VAL A 29 4.57 12.03 -13.11
CA VAL A 29 3.93 11.84 -14.42
C VAL A 29 2.80 12.85 -14.61
N ASP A 30 2.30 12.99 -15.85
CA ASP A 30 1.04 13.68 -16.08
C ASP A 30 -0.10 12.91 -15.44
N ASP A 31 -1.03 13.62 -14.80
CA ASP A 31 -2.17 12.99 -14.14
C ASP A 31 -3.13 12.37 -15.17
N PRO A 32 -3.31 11.04 -15.16
CA PRO A 32 -4.24 10.38 -16.07
C PRO A 32 -5.68 10.32 -15.53
N THR A 33 -5.92 10.82 -14.32
CA THR A 33 -7.17 10.56 -13.60
C THR A 33 -8.15 11.73 -13.60
N GLY A 34 -7.65 12.96 -13.64
CA GLY A 34 -8.48 14.18 -13.54
C GLY A 34 -9.01 14.45 -12.14
N GLU A 35 -8.58 13.73 -11.12
CA GLU A 35 -9.02 13.91 -9.74
C GLU A 35 -8.33 15.13 -9.10
N ARG A 36 -8.92 15.62 -7.98
CA ARG A 36 -8.37 16.79 -7.29
C ARG A 36 -7.00 16.49 -6.66
N PRO A 37 -6.10 17.48 -6.59
CA PRO A 37 -4.84 17.35 -5.85
C PRO A 37 -5.07 16.85 -4.42
N GLY A 38 -4.21 15.95 -3.96
CA GLY A 38 -4.30 15.28 -2.67
C GLY A 38 -5.08 13.96 -2.69
N THR A 39 -5.80 13.67 -3.77
CA THR A 39 -6.49 12.39 -3.94
C THR A 39 -5.48 11.29 -4.27
N ILE A 40 -5.68 10.12 -3.68
CA ILE A 40 -4.96 8.90 -4.03
C ILE A 40 -5.85 8.07 -4.97
N VAL A 41 -5.30 7.61 -6.09
CA VAL A 41 -6.01 6.73 -7.02
C VAL A 41 -5.20 5.46 -7.21
N VAL A 42 -5.77 4.31 -6.89
CA VAL A 42 -5.16 3.00 -7.14
C VAL A 42 -5.78 2.41 -8.40
N ASP A 43 -4.94 2.19 -9.41
CA ASP A 43 -5.30 1.48 -10.63
C ASP A 43 -4.84 0.02 -10.50
N THR A 44 -5.75 -0.84 -10.08
CA THR A 44 -5.44 -2.25 -9.82
C THR A 44 -5.11 -3.01 -11.10
N ARG A 45 -5.61 -2.55 -12.24
CA ARG A 45 -5.37 -3.20 -13.53
C ARG A 45 -3.95 -3.02 -14.03
N ARG A 46 -3.37 -1.83 -13.77
CA ARG A 46 -2.03 -1.47 -14.22
C ARG A 46 -0.96 -1.59 -13.15
N PHE A 47 -1.35 -1.88 -11.92
CA PHE A 47 -0.46 -1.96 -10.76
C PHE A 47 0.22 -0.62 -10.44
N TYR A 48 -0.57 0.46 -10.48
CA TYR A 48 -0.10 1.79 -10.13
C TYR A 48 -0.96 2.42 -9.04
N LEU A 49 -0.31 3.24 -8.23
CA LEU A 49 -0.94 4.18 -7.33
C LEU A 49 -0.51 5.58 -7.73
N TYR A 50 -1.47 6.50 -7.85
CA TYR A 50 -1.24 7.90 -8.15
C TYR A 50 -1.58 8.76 -6.95
N LEU A 51 -0.66 9.60 -6.52
CA LEU A 51 -0.95 10.72 -5.63
C LEU A 51 -1.06 11.97 -6.48
N ILE A 52 -2.26 12.50 -6.60
CA ILE A 52 -2.54 13.63 -7.49
C ILE A 52 -1.92 14.90 -6.93
N GLN A 53 -1.18 15.60 -7.78
CA GLN A 53 -0.44 16.81 -7.49
C GLN A 53 -1.10 18.01 -8.19
N PRO A 54 -0.78 19.25 -7.79
CA PRO A 54 -1.18 20.44 -8.55
C PRO A 54 -0.63 20.43 -10.00
N ARG A 55 -1.25 21.23 -10.85
CA ARG A 55 -0.80 21.52 -12.23
C ARG A 55 -0.85 20.29 -13.15
N GLY A 56 -1.84 19.42 -12.95
CA GLY A 56 -2.04 18.27 -13.81
C GLY A 56 -0.95 17.19 -13.70
N LYS A 57 -0.27 17.11 -12.57
CA LYS A 57 0.77 16.11 -12.30
C LYS A 57 0.30 15.09 -11.26
N ALA A 58 0.96 13.95 -11.24
CA ALA A 58 0.78 12.93 -10.22
C ALA A 58 2.11 12.26 -9.89
N MET A 59 2.31 11.95 -8.62
CA MET A 59 3.39 11.03 -8.25
C MET A 59 2.86 9.62 -8.43
N ARG A 60 3.50 8.83 -9.28
CA ARG A 60 3.11 7.46 -9.57
C ARG A 60 4.05 6.47 -8.90
N TYR A 61 3.45 5.51 -8.21
CA TYR A 61 4.15 4.42 -7.53
C TYR A 61 3.74 3.09 -8.16
N GLY A 62 4.68 2.16 -8.29
CA GLY A 62 4.35 0.77 -8.59
C GLY A 62 3.78 0.07 -7.36
N VAL A 63 2.77 -0.77 -7.55
CA VAL A 63 2.16 -1.52 -6.45
C VAL A 63 2.09 -3.01 -6.75
N GLY A 64 2.11 -3.81 -5.70
CA GLY A 64 1.68 -5.19 -5.72
C GLY A 64 0.29 -5.30 -5.11
N LEU A 65 -0.45 -6.31 -5.53
CA LEU A 65 -1.81 -6.54 -5.04
C LEU A 65 -1.91 -7.92 -4.41
N GLY A 66 -2.75 -8.03 -3.38
CA GLY A 66 -3.19 -9.32 -2.89
C GLY A 66 -4.20 -9.95 -3.84
N ARG A 67 -4.30 -11.27 -3.84
CA ARG A 67 -5.36 -11.98 -4.58
C ARG A 67 -6.73 -11.60 -4.04
N ALA A 68 -6.82 -11.35 -2.74
CA ALA A 68 -8.01 -10.84 -2.07
C ALA A 68 -8.16 -9.31 -2.20
N GLY A 69 -7.16 -8.59 -2.73
CA GLY A 69 -7.16 -7.12 -2.87
C GLY A 69 -8.14 -6.61 -3.92
N PHE A 70 -8.84 -7.50 -4.61
CA PHE A 70 -9.93 -7.16 -5.50
C PHE A 70 -11.29 -7.12 -4.80
N GLU A 71 -11.35 -7.45 -3.50
CA GLU A 71 -12.60 -7.55 -2.76
C GLU A 71 -13.18 -6.19 -2.36
N TRP A 72 -12.34 -5.15 -2.31
CA TRP A 72 -12.79 -3.79 -2.06
C TRP A 72 -12.38 -2.86 -3.18
N SER A 73 -13.34 -2.11 -3.67
CA SER A 73 -13.12 -1.03 -4.62
C SER A 73 -14.13 0.09 -4.33
N GLY A 74 -13.89 1.26 -4.88
CA GLY A 74 -14.76 2.39 -4.70
C GLY A 74 -14.05 3.59 -4.11
N ARG A 75 -14.80 4.42 -3.40
CA ARG A 75 -14.32 5.65 -2.78
C ARG A 75 -14.25 5.50 -1.26
N GLY A 76 -13.15 5.97 -0.69
CA GLY A 76 -12.95 5.98 0.74
C GLY A 76 -12.07 7.14 1.15
N VAL A 77 -11.58 7.06 2.37
CA VAL A 77 -10.73 8.08 3.01
C VAL A 77 -9.57 7.40 3.70
N ILE A 78 -8.36 7.93 3.51
CA ILE A 78 -7.25 7.63 4.38
C ILE A 78 -7.47 8.41 5.67
N GLN A 79 -7.95 7.75 6.69
CA GLN A 79 -8.33 8.36 7.96
C GLN A 79 -7.21 8.31 8.99
N TRP A 80 -6.35 7.29 8.88
CA TRP A 80 -5.29 7.00 9.82
C TRP A 80 -4.04 6.55 9.07
N LYS A 81 -2.88 6.86 9.62
CA LYS A 81 -1.60 6.35 9.13
C LYS A 81 -0.67 6.04 10.30
N GLN A 82 0.16 5.03 10.17
CA GLN A 82 1.02 4.54 11.23
C GLN A 82 2.41 4.20 10.72
N GLU A 83 3.42 4.63 11.44
CA GLU A 83 4.80 4.21 11.24
C GLU A 83 5.02 2.85 11.93
N TRP A 84 5.70 1.96 11.26
CA TRP A 84 6.04 0.63 11.78
C TRP A 84 4.87 -0.02 12.52
N PRO A 85 3.80 -0.36 11.81
CA PRO A 85 2.58 -0.86 12.43
C PRO A 85 2.73 -2.27 12.98
N THR A 86 1.93 -2.59 14.00
CA THR A 86 1.64 -3.95 14.41
C THR A 86 0.70 -4.58 13.40
N TRP A 87 0.90 -5.83 13.07
CA TRP A 87 0.02 -6.57 12.17
C TRP A 87 -0.84 -7.57 12.93
N THR A 88 -2.12 -7.58 12.63
CA THR A 88 -3.07 -8.55 13.16
C THR A 88 -3.66 -9.31 11.98
N PRO A 89 -3.38 -10.62 11.86
CA PRO A 89 -3.97 -11.43 10.80
C PRO A 89 -5.49 -11.51 10.95
N PRO A 90 -6.25 -11.43 9.84
CA PRO A 90 -7.69 -11.66 9.88
C PRO A 90 -8.01 -13.08 10.39
N ALA A 91 -9.16 -13.23 11.05
CA ALA A 91 -9.59 -14.53 11.59
C ALA A 91 -9.66 -15.62 10.51
N GLU A 92 -10.08 -15.25 9.30
CA GLU A 92 -10.13 -16.15 8.15
C GLU A 92 -8.75 -16.68 7.75
N MET A 93 -7.73 -15.82 7.84
CA MET A 93 -6.35 -16.22 7.55
C MET A 93 -5.83 -17.19 8.62
N ILE A 94 -6.15 -16.96 9.90
CA ILE A 94 -5.78 -17.85 10.99
C ILE A 94 -6.44 -19.22 10.80
N ALA A 95 -7.68 -19.25 10.33
CA ALA A 95 -8.39 -20.50 10.06
C ALA A 95 -7.70 -21.34 8.98
N ARG A 96 -7.11 -20.68 7.96
CA ARG A 96 -6.36 -21.36 6.92
C ARG A 96 -4.92 -21.70 7.32
N GLU A 97 -4.32 -20.87 8.17
CA GLU A 97 -2.94 -20.97 8.60
C GLU A 97 -2.90 -20.90 10.13
N PRO A 98 -3.18 -22.01 10.83
CA PRO A 98 -3.30 -22.04 12.30
C PRO A 98 -2.05 -21.55 13.04
N GLU A 99 -0.88 -21.63 12.46
CA GLU A 99 0.36 -21.10 13.01
C GLU A 99 0.33 -19.59 13.23
N LEU A 100 -0.58 -18.87 12.60
CA LEU A 100 -0.75 -17.42 12.79
C LEU A 100 -1.53 -17.07 14.06
N GLU A 101 -2.09 -18.04 14.76
CA GLU A 101 -2.83 -17.82 16.01
C GLU A 101 -1.99 -17.05 17.05
N LYS A 102 -0.69 -17.29 17.09
CA LYS A 102 0.22 -16.56 17.99
C LYS A 102 0.24 -15.04 17.72
N TYR A 103 -0.21 -14.59 16.56
CA TYR A 103 -0.31 -13.18 16.16
C TYR A 103 -1.75 -12.66 16.16
N SER A 104 -2.71 -13.43 16.69
CA SER A 104 -4.10 -12.98 16.78
C SER A 104 -4.23 -11.67 17.56
N ALA A 105 -5.37 -10.99 17.38
CA ALA A 105 -5.67 -9.78 18.14
C ALA A 105 -5.62 -10.04 19.66
N GLU A 106 -6.08 -11.20 20.10
CA GLU A 106 -6.04 -11.63 21.50
C GLU A 106 -4.62 -11.77 22.02
N ASN A 107 -3.69 -12.16 21.17
CA ASN A 107 -2.26 -12.33 21.49
C ASN A 107 -1.43 -11.07 21.17
N GLY A 108 -2.06 -9.94 20.86
CA GLY A 108 -1.39 -8.65 20.68
C GLY A 108 -0.87 -8.35 19.28
N GLY A 109 -1.07 -9.25 18.33
CA GLY A 109 -0.59 -9.08 16.95
C GLY A 109 0.90 -9.35 16.77
N MET A 110 1.37 -9.20 15.55
CA MET A 110 2.78 -9.31 15.21
C MET A 110 3.47 -7.95 15.42
N ALA A 111 4.57 -7.95 16.18
CA ALA A 111 5.35 -6.74 16.44
C ALA A 111 5.87 -6.09 15.15
N PRO A 112 6.09 -4.77 15.15
CA PRO A 112 6.71 -4.09 14.02
C PRO A 112 8.08 -4.66 13.65
N GLY A 113 8.45 -4.58 12.40
CA GLY A 113 9.74 -5.03 11.92
C GLY A 113 9.76 -5.30 10.41
N LEU A 114 10.93 -5.60 9.87
CA LEU A 114 11.08 -5.90 8.45
C LEU A 114 10.33 -7.16 8.01
N ASN A 115 10.12 -8.09 8.91
CA ASN A 115 9.39 -9.34 8.63
C ASN A 115 7.87 -9.21 8.81
N ASN A 116 7.41 -8.06 9.31
CA ASN A 116 5.99 -7.79 9.45
C ASN A 116 5.39 -7.53 8.06
N PRO A 117 4.26 -8.18 7.70
CA PRO A 117 3.65 -8.03 6.37
C PRO A 117 3.28 -6.60 5.98
N LEU A 118 3.03 -5.71 6.95
CA LEU A 118 2.69 -4.32 6.69
C LEU A 118 3.91 -3.44 6.41
N GLY A 119 5.12 -3.93 6.63
CA GLY A 119 6.35 -3.19 6.37
C GLY A 119 6.51 -1.92 7.21
N ALA A 120 7.13 -0.93 6.61
CA ALA A 120 7.55 0.29 7.32
C ALA A 120 6.42 1.26 7.67
N ARG A 121 5.35 1.27 6.91
CA ARG A 121 4.23 2.22 7.05
C ARG A 121 2.93 1.56 6.61
N ALA A 122 1.82 2.00 7.21
CA ALA A 122 0.49 1.66 6.73
C ALA A 122 -0.41 2.89 6.70
N LEU A 123 -1.24 2.97 5.67
CA LEU A 123 -2.29 3.97 5.51
C LEU A 123 -3.62 3.23 5.49
N TYR A 124 -4.53 3.62 6.36
CA TYR A 124 -5.77 2.88 6.66
C TYR A 124 -6.95 3.48 5.93
N ILE A 125 -7.66 2.64 5.17
CA ILE A 125 -8.79 3.06 4.34
C ILE A 125 -10.08 2.87 5.10
N PHE A 126 -10.83 3.97 5.25
CA PHE A 126 -12.15 4.01 5.87
C PHE A 126 -13.20 4.36 4.81
N GLN A 127 -14.40 3.84 5.00
CA GLN A 127 -15.56 4.16 4.16
C GLN A 127 -16.76 4.37 5.08
N ASP A 128 -17.44 5.50 4.91
CA ASP A 128 -18.60 5.88 5.73
C ASP A 128 -18.31 5.82 7.24
N GLY A 129 -17.09 6.20 7.64
CA GLY A 129 -16.65 6.22 9.03
C GLY A 129 -16.22 4.87 9.60
N GLU A 130 -16.29 3.81 8.80
CA GLU A 130 -15.90 2.45 9.22
C GLU A 130 -14.60 2.02 8.57
N ASP A 131 -13.79 1.28 9.33
CA ASP A 131 -12.56 0.68 8.84
C ASP A 131 -12.89 -0.42 7.83
N THR A 132 -12.43 -0.27 6.59
CA THR A 132 -12.65 -1.27 5.54
C THR A 132 -11.80 -2.53 5.72
N LEU A 133 -10.84 -2.50 6.63
CA LEU A 133 -9.78 -3.49 6.81
C LEU A 133 -8.76 -3.51 5.66
N TYR A 134 -8.93 -2.66 4.64
CA TYR A 134 -7.96 -2.49 3.56
C TYR A 134 -6.94 -1.41 3.90
N ARG A 135 -5.70 -1.66 3.47
CA ARG A 135 -4.53 -0.82 3.77
C ARG A 135 -3.70 -0.58 2.51
N LEU A 136 -3.06 0.57 2.46
CA LEU A 136 -1.86 0.75 1.67
C LEU A 136 -0.69 0.52 2.63
N HIS A 137 0.26 -0.34 2.27
CA HIS A 137 1.34 -0.68 3.19
C HIS A 137 2.66 -0.98 2.48
N GLY A 138 3.75 -1.00 3.24
CA GLY A 138 5.05 -1.37 2.73
C GLY A 138 5.27 -2.87 2.64
N THR A 139 6.34 -3.25 1.96
CA THR A 139 6.81 -4.63 1.93
C THR A 139 8.32 -4.68 1.67
N PRO A 140 9.05 -5.62 2.29
CA PRO A 140 10.42 -5.92 1.90
C PRO A 140 10.49 -6.75 0.62
N GLU A 141 9.39 -7.37 0.20
CA GLU A 141 9.30 -8.24 -0.97
C GLU A 141 9.12 -7.45 -2.26
N TYR A 142 10.10 -6.60 -2.59
CA TYR A 142 10.03 -5.68 -3.73
C TYR A 142 9.81 -6.38 -5.08
N TRP A 143 10.17 -7.65 -5.21
CA TRP A 143 9.95 -8.45 -6.42
C TRP A 143 8.48 -8.77 -6.68
N THR A 144 7.58 -8.51 -5.73
CA THR A 144 6.14 -8.71 -5.88
C THR A 144 5.42 -7.49 -6.47
N ILE A 145 6.11 -6.37 -6.64
CA ILE A 145 5.55 -5.19 -7.28
C ILE A 145 5.21 -5.50 -8.74
N GLY A 146 4.02 -5.13 -9.15
CA GLY A 146 3.48 -5.47 -10.48
C GLY A 146 2.80 -6.83 -10.55
N LYS A 147 2.59 -7.48 -9.42
CA LYS A 147 2.02 -8.83 -9.34
C LYS A 147 0.87 -8.89 -8.33
N ALA A 148 -0.03 -9.86 -8.54
CA ALA A 148 -1.14 -10.17 -7.63
C ALA A 148 -0.85 -11.52 -6.95
N VAL A 149 0.03 -11.52 -5.94
CA VAL A 149 0.61 -12.77 -5.38
C VAL A 149 0.43 -12.92 -3.87
N SER A 150 -0.14 -11.94 -3.18
CA SER A 150 -0.23 -11.97 -1.71
C SER A 150 -1.66 -12.02 -1.22
N SER A 151 -1.82 -12.27 0.07
CA SER A 151 -3.07 -12.10 0.80
C SER A 151 -3.27 -10.66 1.31
N GLY A 152 -2.32 -9.77 1.03
CA GLY A 152 -2.35 -8.37 1.47
C GLY A 152 -3.17 -7.46 0.57
N CYS A 153 -3.36 -6.23 0.99
CA CYS A 153 -4.13 -5.24 0.27
C CYS A 153 -3.33 -4.63 -0.90
N VAL A 154 -2.87 -3.41 -0.78
CA VAL A 154 -2.03 -2.75 -1.79
C VAL A 154 -0.67 -2.52 -1.18
N ARG A 155 0.35 -3.14 -1.73
CA ARG A 155 1.71 -3.05 -1.20
C ARG A 155 2.62 -2.21 -2.09
N LEU A 156 3.47 -1.43 -1.45
CA LEU A 156 4.52 -0.65 -2.08
C LEU A 156 5.88 -1.09 -1.52
N MET A 157 6.94 -0.88 -2.27
CA MET A 157 8.28 -0.99 -1.70
C MET A 157 8.39 -0.11 -0.45
N ASN A 158 9.14 -0.54 0.56
CA ASN A 158 9.25 0.22 1.81
C ASN A 158 9.70 1.67 1.56
N GLN A 159 10.65 1.90 0.67
CA GLN A 159 11.08 3.25 0.31
C GLN A 159 9.93 4.10 -0.28
N ASP A 160 9.05 3.47 -1.03
CA ASP A 160 7.92 4.15 -1.65
C ASP A 160 6.79 4.44 -0.67
N ILE A 161 6.46 3.50 0.22
CA ILE A 161 5.42 3.78 1.22
C ILE A 161 5.86 4.85 2.20
N ILE A 162 7.16 4.95 2.51
CA ILE A 162 7.70 6.02 3.35
C ILE A 162 7.55 7.37 2.64
N ASP A 163 7.85 7.44 1.34
CA ASP A 163 7.68 8.65 0.54
C ASP A 163 6.20 9.06 0.47
N LEU A 164 5.32 8.12 0.18
CA LEU A 164 3.88 8.38 0.13
C LEU A 164 3.34 8.86 1.49
N TYR A 165 3.75 8.20 2.57
CA TYR A 165 3.37 8.55 3.94
C TYR A 165 3.70 10.01 4.29
N LYS A 166 4.87 10.47 3.88
CA LYS A 166 5.29 11.86 4.10
C LYS A 166 4.46 12.88 3.33
N ARG A 167 3.95 12.50 2.15
CA ARG A 167 3.19 13.39 1.27
C ARG A 167 1.71 13.45 1.57
N VAL A 168 1.15 12.37 2.14
CA VAL A 168 -0.29 12.25 2.37
C VAL A 168 -0.66 12.84 3.73
N SER A 169 -1.56 13.80 3.73
CA SER A 169 -2.22 14.28 4.95
C SER A 169 -3.44 13.42 5.27
N THR A 170 -3.86 13.41 6.54
CA THR A 170 -5.08 12.75 6.96
C THR A 170 -6.10 13.80 7.42
N PRO A 171 -7.37 13.72 6.98
CA PRO A 171 -7.91 12.75 6.02
C PRO A 171 -7.56 13.10 4.56
N SER A 172 -7.44 12.08 3.72
CA SER A 172 -7.26 12.25 2.27
C SER A 172 -8.19 11.31 1.51
N PRO A 173 -8.82 11.76 0.42
CA PRO A 173 -9.67 10.89 -0.38
C PRO A 173 -8.85 9.84 -1.11
N ILE A 174 -9.41 8.64 -1.23
CA ILE A 174 -8.84 7.55 -2.00
C ILE A 174 -9.89 6.92 -2.89
N ILE A 175 -9.49 6.57 -4.11
CA ILE A 175 -10.30 5.84 -5.06
C ILE A 175 -9.52 4.59 -5.45
N VAL A 176 -10.12 3.42 -5.25
CA VAL A 176 -9.58 2.14 -5.73
C VAL A 176 -10.43 1.70 -6.91
N ARG A 177 -9.83 1.69 -8.09
CA ARG A 177 -10.48 1.28 -9.33
C ARG A 177 -10.24 -0.20 -9.56
N SER A 178 -11.29 -1.00 -9.49
CA SER A 178 -11.25 -2.40 -9.89
C SER A 178 -11.31 -2.52 -11.41
N GLY A 179 -10.72 -3.56 -11.98
CA GLY A 179 -10.38 -3.71 -13.38
C GLY A 179 -11.49 -3.76 -14.44
N ALA A 180 -12.69 -3.29 -14.15
CA ALA A 180 -13.69 -2.99 -15.15
C ALA A 180 -13.84 -1.48 -15.27
N LEU A 181 -12.98 -0.86 -16.06
CA LEU A 181 -13.33 0.43 -16.64
C LEU A 181 -14.47 0.15 -17.61
N THR A 182 -15.70 0.29 -17.14
CA THR A 182 -16.75 0.69 -18.03
C THR A 182 -16.38 2.07 -18.54
N SER A 183 -15.87 2.10 -19.75
CA SER A 183 -15.85 3.31 -20.57
C SER A 183 -17.27 3.87 -20.59
N VAL A 184 -17.43 5.06 -20.06
CA VAL A 184 -18.52 5.94 -20.43
C VAL A 184 -17.91 7.09 -21.18
#